data_c8ce8a94b8dae69163b5111392fb2dc3
#
_entry.id   c8ce8a94b8dae69163b5111392fb2dc3
#
_cell.length_a   1.000
_cell.length_b   1.000
_cell.length_c   1.000
_cell.angle_alpha   90.00
_cell.angle_beta   90.00
_cell.angle_gamma   90.00
#
_symmetry.space_group_name_H-M   'P 1'
#
loop_
_entity.id
_entity.type
_entity.pdbx_description
1 polymer ?
#
loop_
_entity_poly.entity_id
_entity_poly.type
_entity_poly.pdbx_seq_one_letter_code
_entity_poly.pdbx_strand_id
1 'polypeptide(L)'
;FIEKETGGVGAMGDIGSYSLDLLLNAVGYPKPLTVTGYTSNFLGKQKEFYSKSHPEYAEKFGVADFAAGFVRLEGGIVLDFRISWAMHMDTLGDALILGTKGGLKIPSTECWNGYFSQPMTVYKMVAGKQISYELPVPKSDNFFEKKITSFVDAVKDGGKPTVPSSQALINQAIIDGIVKSAAVGKEPTIEVPEV
;
A
#
# COMPACT_ATOMS: atom_id res chain seq x y z
N PHE A 1 -6.02 17.23 2.80
CA PHE A 1 -5.15 16.19 2.20
C PHE A 1 -3.77 16.69 1.81
N ILE A 2 -3.65 17.89 1.18
CA ILE A 2 -2.41 18.35 0.57
C ILE A 2 -1.54 19.25 1.47
N GLU A 3 -2.08 19.80 2.53
CA GLU A 3 -1.36 20.70 3.46
C GLU A 3 -0.57 19.88 4.49
N LYS A 4 0.64 20.31 4.81
CA LYS A 4 1.56 19.60 5.70
C LYS A 4 0.96 19.30 7.08
N GLU A 5 0.20 20.23 7.63
CA GLU A 5 -0.37 20.17 8.98
C GLU A 5 -1.55 19.19 9.07
N THR A 6 -2.25 18.95 7.97
CA THR A 6 -3.51 18.17 7.96
C THR A 6 -3.49 16.97 7.01
N GLY A 7 -2.55 16.93 6.06
CA GLY A 7 -2.44 15.91 5.02
C GLY A 7 -1.63 14.68 5.42
N GLY A 8 -1.09 14.63 6.63
CA GLY A 8 -0.30 13.51 7.11
C GLY A 8 0.95 13.27 6.26
N VAL A 9 1.10 12.05 5.76
CA VAL A 9 2.24 11.60 4.94
C VAL A 9 1.91 11.52 3.43
N GLY A 10 0.82 12.17 3.01
CA GLY A 10 0.43 12.29 1.61
C GLY A 10 0.02 10.96 0.97
N ALA A 11 0.47 10.71 -0.25
CA ALA A 11 0.13 9.53 -1.04
C ALA A 11 0.34 8.21 -0.29
N MET A 12 1.38 8.14 0.56
CA MET A 12 1.69 6.95 1.33
C MET A 12 0.59 6.63 2.35
N GLY A 13 0.10 7.61 3.09
CA GLY A 13 -0.95 7.41 4.10
C GLY A 13 -2.33 7.22 3.49
N ASP A 14 -2.61 7.91 2.37
CA ASP A 14 -3.91 7.86 1.70
C ASP A 14 -4.09 6.55 0.91
N ILE A 15 -3.51 6.45 -0.27
CA ILE A 15 -3.67 5.27 -1.13
C ILE A 15 -2.62 4.18 -0.86
N GLY A 16 -1.45 4.54 -0.34
CA GLY A 16 -0.37 3.60 -0.06
C GLY A 16 -0.72 2.59 1.03
N SER A 17 -1.49 3.00 2.03
CA SER A 17 -1.95 2.12 3.11
C SER A 17 -2.78 0.94 2.59
N TYR A 18 -3.61 1.14 1.56
CA TYR A 18 -4.41 0.06 0.95
C TYR A 18 -3.53 -0.95 0.21
N SER A 19 -2.61 -0.47 -0.63
CA SER A 19 -1.72 -1.34 -1.40
C SER A 19 -0.75 -2.10 -0.50
N LEU A 20 -0.25 -1.45 0.55
CA LEU A 20 0.63 -2.07 1.53
C LEU A 20 -0.09 -3.16 2.32
N ASP A 21 -1.32 -2.89 2.78
CA ASP A 21 -2.14 -3.85 3.51
C ASP A 21 -2.46 -5.09 2.67
N LEU A 22 -2.80 -4.90 1.39
CA LEU A 22 -3.04 -5.98 0.45
C LEU A 22 -1.83 -6.94 0.35
N LEU A 23 -0.62 -6.39 0.22
CA LEU A 23 0.60 -7.17 0.11
C LEU A 23 0.96 -7.86 1.43
N LEU A 24 0.86 -7.15 2.55
CA LEU A 24 1.12 -7.70 3.88
C LEU A 24 0.15 -8.84 4.21
N ASN A 25 -1.14 -8.67 3.88
CA ASN A 25 -2.13 -9.72 4.04
C ASN A 25 -1.79 -10.97 3.23
N ALA A 26 -1.36 -10.81 1.98
CA ALA A 26 -1.00 -11.93 1.12
C ALA A 26 0.23 -12.73 1.61
N VAL A 27 1.14 -12.09 2.36
CA VAL A 27 2.34 -12.75 2.93
C VAL A 27 2.25 -13.03 4.43
N GLY A 28 1.09 -12.75 5.07
CA GLY A 28 0.81 -13.12 6.46
C GLY A 28 1.32 -12.14 7.52
N TYR A 29 1.49 -10.86 7.18
CA TYR A 29 1.93 -9.78 8.09
C TYR A 29 3.24 -10.09 8.84
N PRO A 30 4.33 -10.44 8.15
CA PRO A 30 5.62 -10.65 8.80
C PRO A 30 6.10 -9.37 9.45
N LYS A 31 6.80 -9.50 10.59
CA LYS A 31 7.33 -8.36 11.35
C LYS A 31 8.30 -7.55 10.47
N PRO A 32 8.13 -6.23 10.33
CA PRO A 32 9.09 -5.38 9.67
C PRO A 32 10.34 -5.18 10.54
N LEU A 33 11.50 -5.18 9.89
CA LEU A 33 12.80 -5.09 10.56
C LEU A 33 13.48 -3.75 10.29
N THR A 34 13.74 -3.45 9.02
CA THR A 34 14.41 -2.22 8.58
C THR A 34 13.81 -1.72 7.29
N VAL A 35 14.04 -0.44 6.97
CA VAL A 35 13.56 0.16 5.72
C VAL A 35 14.50 1.22 5.18
N THR A 36 14.72 1.21 3.87
CA THR A 36 15.25 2.35 3.13
C THR A 36 14.11 3.03 2.40
N GLY A 37 13.91 4.32 2.65
CA GLY A 37 12.78 5.08 2.14
C GLY A 37 13.16 6.35 1.40
N TYR A 38 12.28 6.77 0.51
CA TYR A 38 12.35 8.03 -0.22
C TYR A 38 10.96 8.64 -0.34
N THR A 39 10.87 9.96 -0.24
CA THR A 39 9.64 10.72 -0.48
C THR A 39 9.94 11.97 -1.29
N SER A 40 9.00 12.40 -2.12
CA SER A 40 9.09 13.67 -2.84
C SER A 40 7.72 14.33 -2.97
N ASN A 41 7.73 15.62 -3.35
CA ASN A 41 6.53 16.41 -3.58
C ASN A 41 6.68 17.35 -4.79
N PHE A 42 7.42 16.90 -5.79
CA PHE A 42 7.77 17.75 -6.93
C PHE A 42 6.58 18.04 -7.85
N LEU A 43 5.76 17.02 -8.14
CA LEU A 43 4.65 17.15 -9.07
C LEU A 43 3.46 17.87 -8.44
N GLY A 44 3.19 17.58 -7.17
CA GLY A 44 2.11 18.25 -6.43
C GLY A 44 2.30 19.76 -6.30
N LYS A 45 3.51 20.27 -6.49
CA LYS A 45 3.81 21.73 -6.49
C LYS A 45 3.71 22.37 -7.88
N GLN A 46 3.46 21.59 -8.92
CA GLN A 46 3.34 22.11 -10.29
C GLN A 46 1.90 22.49 -10.59
N LYS A 47 1.68 23.73 -11.01
CA LYS A 47 0.33 24.26 -11.31
C LYS A 47 -0.39 23.51 -12.42
N GLU A 48 0.36 22.89 -13.31
CA GLU A 48 -0.14 22.11 -14.46
C GLU A 48 -0.95 20.87 -14.04
N PHE A 49 -0.69 20.32 -12.85
CA PHE A 49 -1.44 19.17 -12.30
C PHE A 49 -2.81 19.54 -11.73
N TYR A 50 -3.10 20.84 -11.62
CA TYR A 50 -4.35 21.31 -11.05
C TYR A 50 -5.26 21.92 -12.09
N SER A 51 -6.56 21.85 -11.87
CA SER A 51 -7.50 22.52 -12.73
C SER A 51 -7.30 24.05 -12.64
N LYS A 52 -7.67 24.77 -13.71
CA LYS A 52 -7.62 26.24 -13.72
C LYS A 52 -8.43 26.88 -12.59
N SER A 53 -9.36 26.14 -12.00
CA SER A 53 -10.20 26.62 -10.88
C SER A 53 -9.49 26.60 -9.52
N HIS A 54 -8.39 25.86 -9.37
CA HIS A 54 -7.70 25.70 -8.08
C HIS A 54 -6.16 25.78 -8.19
N PRO A 55 -5.61 26.84 -8.81
CA PRO A 55 -4.17 26.99 -8.97
C PRO A 55 -3.43 27.14 -7.62
N GLU A 56 -4.12 27.57 -6.58
CA GLU A 56 -3.60 27.75 -5.22
C GLU A 56 -3.21 26.44 -4.54
N TYR A 57 -3.69 25.30 -5.02
CA TYR A 57 -3.32 23.98 -4.44
C TYR A 57 -1.84 23.69 -4.61
N ALA A 58 -1.23 24.10 -5.70
CA ALA A 58 0.21 23.93 -5.90
C ALA A 58 1.04 24.69 -4.83
N GLU A 59 0.58 25.87 -4.41
CA GLU A 59 1.27 26.69 -3.41
C GLU A 59 1.10 26.13 -1.99
N LYS A 60 -0.04 25.48 -1.71
CA LYS A 60 -0.34 24.85 -0.43
C LYS A 60 0.18 23.43 -0.29
N PHE A 61 0.68 22.84 -1.37
CA PHE A 61 1.08 21.44 -1.39
C PHE A 61 2.32 21.19 -0.52
N GLY A 62 2.15 20.53 0.60
CA GLY A 62 3.16 20.35 1.63
C GLY A 62 3.48 18.90 2.01
N VAL A 63 2.75 17.92 1.44
CA VAL A 63 2.92 16.48 1.71
C VAL A 63 3.63 15.76 0.55
N ALA A 64 3.95 14.47 0.72
CA ALA A 64 4.55 13.69 -0.35
C ALA A 64 3.50 13.28 -1.40
N ASP A 65 3.77 13.56 -2.68
CA ASP A 65 3.03 13.03 -3.81
C ASP A 65 3.54 11.68 -4.30
N PHE A 66 4.81 11.37 -4.01
CA PHE A 66 5.46 10.11 -4.30
C PHE A 66 6.20 9.59 -3.07
N ALA A 67 6.15 8.29 -2.86
CA ALA A 67 6.98 7.59 -1.89
C ALA A 67 7.43 6.24 -2.42
N ALA A 68 8.64 5.83 -2.00
CA ALA A 68 9.19 4.51 -2.26
C ALA A 68 9.88 3.96 -1.02
N GLY A 69 9.85 2.65 -0.85
CA GLY A 69 10.51 1.98 0.26
C GLY A 69 10.98 0.57 -0.10
N PHE A 70 12.16 0.22 0.39
CA PHE A 70 12.68 -1.14 0.38
C PHE A 70 12.70 -1.64 1.81
N VAL A 71 11.77 -2.54 2.15
CA VAL A 71 11.51 -2.99 3.51
C VAL A 71 11.99 -4.42 3.69
N ARG A 72 12.80 -4.67 4.72
CA ARG A 72 13.17 -6.02 5.13
C ARG A 72 12.20 -6.50 6.19
N LEU A 73 11.62 -7.67 5.94
CA LEU A 73 10.64 -8.29 6.82
C LEU A 73 11.22 -9.59 7.38
N GLU A 74 10.64 -10.07 8.48
CA GLU A 74 11.00 -11.34 9.08
C GLU A 74 10.84 -12.50 8.10
N GLY A 75 11.64 -13.58 8.29
CA GLY A 75 11.64 -14.73 7.38
C GLY A 75 12.40 -14.51 6.07
N GLY A 76 13.17 -13.40 5.95
CA GLY A 76 13.95 -13.08 4.75
C GLY A 76 13.10 -12.52 3.61
N ILE A 77 11.87 -12.07 3.91
CA ILE A 77 10.98 -11.44 2.94
C ILE A 77 11.43 -9.99 2.72
N VAL A 78 11.37 -9.56 1.47
CA VAL A 78 11.68 -8.19 1.07
C VAL A 78 10.50 -7.61 0.31
N LEU A 79 10.12 -6.39 0.65
CA LEU A 79 9.10 -5.62 -0.02
C LEU A 79 9.71 -4.40 -0.70
N ASP A 80 9.62 -4.33 -2.04
CA ASP A 80 9.83 -3.10 -2.82
C ASP A 80 8.46 -2.43 -3.00
N PHE A 81 8.29 -1.26 -2.43
CA PHE A 81 7.01 -0.56 -2.40
C PHE A 81 7.13 0.82 -3.01
N ARG A 82 6.18 1.18 -3.87
CA ARG A 82 6.09 2.51 -4.50
C ARG A 82 4.65 2.94 -4.58
N ILE A 83 4.41 4.22 -4.36
CA ILE A 83 3.09 4.83 -4.46
C ILE A 83 3.20 6.27 -4.96
N SER A 84 2.24 6.70 -5.75
CA SER A 84 2.19 8.06 -6.26
C SER A 84 0.76 8.56 -6.44
N TRP A 85 0.52 9.82 -6.08
CA TRP A 85 -0.68 10.54 -6.47
C TRP A 85 -0.55 11.19 -7.85
N ALA A 86 0.69 11.54 -8.24
CA ALA A 86 0.97 12.26 -9.48
C ALA A 86 2.21 11.70 -10.16
N MET A 87 2.10 11.39 -11.44
CA MET A 87 3.19 10.90 -12.27
C MET A 87 2.88 11.16 -13.74
N HIS A 88 3.92 11.22 -14.58
CA HIS A 88 3.77 11.31 -16.04
C HIS A 88 3.62 9.92 -16.69
N MET A 89 2.91 9.03 -16.00
CA MET A 89 2.63 7.65 -16.44
C MET A 89 1.21 7.28 -16.04
N ASP A 90 0.66 6.27 -16.66
CA ASP A 90 -0.68 5.73 -16.36
C ASP A 90 -0.67 4.83 -15.11
N THR A 91 0.43 4.14 -14.82
CA THR A 91 0.54 3.22 -13.67
C THR A 91 2.00 3.00 -13.26
N LEU A 92 2.21 2.66 -11.98
CA LEU A 92 3.49 2.15 -11.46
C LEU A 92 3.68 0.64 -11.69
N GLY A 93 2.68 -0.03 -12.25
CA GLY A 93 2.69 -1.46 -12.55
C GLY A 93 1.90 -2.33 -11.60
N ASP A 94 1.89 -3.63 -11.89
CA ASP A 94 1.22 -4.64 -11.10
C ASP A 94 1.97 -4.93 -9.78
N ALA A 95 1.23 -5.38 -8.77
CA ALA A 95 1.85 -5.94 -7.57
C ALA A 95 2.28 -7.40 -7.83
N LEU A 96 3.54 -7.71 -7.51
CA LEU A 96 4.14 -9.02 -7.76
C LEU A 96 4.60 -9.65 -6.45
N ILE A 97 4.20 -10.89 -6.20
CA ILE A 97 4.72 -11.71 -5.11
C ILE A 97 5.54 -12.86 -5.73
N LEU A 98 6.83 -12.84 -5.46
CA LEU A 98 7.79 -13.82 -5.96
C LEU A 98 8.16 -14.77 -4.81
N GLY A 99 7.62 -15.97 -4.84
CA GLY A 99 7.86 -16.99 -3.82
C GLY A 99 8.64 -18.19 -4.37
N THR A 100 9.26 -18.97 -3.48
CA THR A 100 10.03 -20.16 -3.83
C THR A 100 9.19 -21.30 -4.41
N LYS A 101 7.87 -21.30 -4.19
CA LYS A 101 6.94 -22.33 -4.67
C LYS A 101 6.02 -21.84 -5.79
N GLY A 102 6.04 -20.56 -6.11
CA GLY A 102 5.21 -19.94 -7.13
C GLY A 102 5.21 -18.43 -7.03
N GLY A 103 4.51 -17.79 -7.96
CA GLY A 103 4.34 -16.34 -8.01
C GLY A 103 2.87 -15.95 -8.10
N LEU A 104 2.56 -14.75 -7.65
CA LEU A 104 1.25 -14.13 -7.81
C LEU A 104 1.43 -12.75 -8.41
N LYS A 105 0.67 -12.48 -9.48
CA LYS A 105 0.51 -11.15 -10.04
C LYS A 105 -0.89 -10.63 -9.69
N ILE A 106 -0.93 -9.49 -9.02
CA ILE A 106 -2.14 -8.77 -8.70
C ILE A 106 -2.17 -7.54 -9.62
N PRO A 107 -3.18 -7.38 -10.47
CA PRO A 107 -3.27 -6.25 -11.39
C PRO A 107 -3.12 -4.94 -10.66
N SER A 108 -2.53 -3.95 -11.34
CA SER A 108 -2.43 -2.59 -10.82
C SER A 108 -3.81 -2.12 -10.39
N THR A 109 -3.90 -1.78 -9.13
CA THR A 109 -5.14 -1.43 -8.52
C THR A 109 -5.46 0.03 -8.79
N GLU A 110 -6.04 0.33 -9.91
CA GLU A 110 -6.98 1.47 -9.97
C GLU A 110 -8.16 1.26 -9.01
N CYS A 111 -8.10 0.21 -8.21
CA CYS A 111 -9.18 -0.38 -7.45
C CYS A 111 -9.01 -0.18 -5.95
N TRP A 112 -8.56 0.97 -5.54
CA TRP A 112 -8.81 1.43 -4.18
C TRP A 112 -10.31 1.39 -3.79
N ASN A 113 -11.19 1.12 -4.75
CA ASN A 113 -12.59 0.77 -4.56
C ASN A 113 -12.85 -0.75 -4.48
N GLY A 114 -11.82 -1.61 -4.45
CA GLY A 114 -11.96 -3.05 -4.38
C GLY A 114 -12.39 -3.73 -5.68
N TYR A 115 -12.43 -3.02 -6.77
CA TYR A 115 -12.66 -3.61 -8.08
C TYR A 115 -11.34 -3.94 -8.74
N PHE A 116 -11.10 -5.21 -9.04
CA PHE A 116 -10.04 -5.61 -9.93
C PHE A 116 -10.60 -5.67 -11.34
N SER A 117 -10.08 -4.85 -12.23
CA SER A 117 -10.49 -4.84 -13.64
C SER A 117 -10.06 -6.09 -14.38
N GLN A 118 -9.07 -6.80 -13.85
CA GLN A 118 -8.47 -7.99 -14.42
C GLN A 118 -8.28 -9.08 -13.36
N PRO A 119 -8.26 -10.38 -13.76
CA PRO A 119 -8.00 -11.48 -12.84
C PRO A 119 -6.57 -11.44 -12.31
N MET A 120 -6.37 -11.95 -11.10
CA MET A 120 -5.03 -12.25 -10.59
C MET A 120 -4.46 -13.45 -11.33
N THR A 121 -3.13 -13.47 -11.55
CA THR A 121 -2.46 -14.57 -12.22
C THR A 121 -1.53 -15.29 -11.26
N VAL A 122 -1.70 -16.61 -11.15
CA VAL A 122 -0.80 -17.48 -10.39
C VAL A 122 0.18 -18.17 -11.32
N TYR A 123 1.44 -18.23 -10.93
CA TYR A 123 2.52 -18.91 -11.63
C TYR A 123 3.04 -20.07 -10.78
N LYS A 124 3.20 -21.26 -11.38
CA LYS A 124 3.74 -22.45 -10.70
C LYS A 124 4.61 -23.28 -11.63
N MET A 125 5.52 -24.04 -11.04
CA MET A 125 6.24 -25.11 -11.75
C MET A 125 5.46 -26.43 -11.60
N VAL A 126 5.14 -27.08 -12.72
CA VAL A 126 4.50 -28.40 -12.77
C VAL A 126 5.26 -29.27 -13.74
N ALA A 127 5.76 -30.41 -13.27
CA ALA A 127 6.56 -31.34 -14.07
C ALA A 127 7.71 -30.68 -14.86
N GLY A 128 8.42 -29.73 -14.24
CA GLY A 128 9.53 -28.97 -14.83
C GLY A 128 9.14 -27.90 -15.83
N LYS A 129 7.85 -27.61 -15.99
CA LYS A 129 7.35 -26.51 -16.86
C LYS A 129 6.67 -25.46 -16.04
N GLN A 130 6.93 -24.18 -16.37
CA GLN A 130 6.17 -23.07 -15.80
C GLN A 130 4.78 -23.06 -16.44
N ILE A 131 3.76 -23.02 -15.59
CA ILE A 131 2.37 -22.80 -15.98
C ILE A 131 1.85 -21.55 -15.31
N SER A 132 0.84 -20.93 -15.89
CA SER A 132 0.07 -19.85 -15.28
C SER A 132 -1.42 -20.11 -15.43
N TYR A 133 -2.19 -19.64 -14.46
CA TYR A 133 -3.65 -19.64 -14.52
C TYR A 133 -4.22 -18.43 -13.82
N GLU A 134 -5.39 -18.03 -14.26
CA GLU A 134 -6.09 -16.89 -13.70
C GLU A 134 -6.96 -17.30 -12.51
N LEU A 135 -6.96 -16.46 -11.47
CA LEU A 135 -7.90 -16.57 -10.37
C LEU A 135 -9.04 -15.58 -10.63
N PRO A 136 -10.28 -16.06 -10.78
CA PRO A 136 -11.41 -15.16 -10.90
C PRO A 136 -11.56 -14.38 -9.59
N VAL A 137 -11.66 -13.06 -9.71
CA VAL A 137 -11.98 -12.20 -8.56
C VAL A 137 -13.50 -12.18 -8.41
N PRO A 138 -14.04 -12.60 -7.25
CA PRO A 138 -15.46 -12.54 -7.03
C PRO A 138 -15.90 -11.06 -7.09
N LYS A 139 -16.95 -10.79 -7.85
CA LYS A 139 -17.61 -9.48 -7.80
C LYS A 139 -18.11 -9.27 -6.38
N SER A 140 -17.62 -8.25 -5.72
CA SER A 140 -18.10 -7.86 -4.41
C SER A 140 -18.91 -6.58 -4.56
N ASP A 141 -20.21 -6.68 -4.31
CA ASP A 141 -21.05 -5.50 -4.19
C ASP A 141 -20.85 -4.88 -2.80
N ASN A 142 -20.71 -3.55 -2.76
CA ASN A 142 -20.75 -2.75 -1.54
C ASN A 142 -19.79 -3.16 -0.40
N PHE A 143 -18.50 -3.26 -0.67
CA PHE A 143 -17.57 -3.66 0.40
C PHE A 143 -17.27 -2.55 1.42
N PHE A 144 -17.61 -1.29 1.18
CA PHE A 144 -17.63 -0.28 2.24
C PHE A 144 -18.66 -0.64 3.32
N GLU A 145 -19.84 -1.07 2.92
CA GLU A 145 -20.85 -1.59 3.84
C GLU A 145 -20.35 -2.84 4.56
N LYS A 146 -19.80 -3.80 3.83
CA LYS A 146 -19.23 -5.02 4.43
C LYS A 146 -18.13 -4.72 5.45
N LYS A 147 -17.26 -3.77 5.16
CA LYS A 147 -16.19 -3.34 6.08
C LYS A 147 -16.78 -2.76 7.37
N ILE A 148 -17.75 -1.87 7.26
CA ILE A 148 -18.39 -1.25 8.42
C ILE A 148 -19.21 -2.29 9.20
N THR A 149 -20.00 -3.11 8.51
CA THR A 149 -20.79 -4.17 9.15
C THR A 149 -19.92 -5.15 9.91
N SER A 150 -18.81 -5.61 9.32
CA SER A 150 -17.85 -6.49 9.99
C SER A 150 -17.29 -5.89 11.27
N PHE A 151 -17.01 -4.59 11.30
CA PHE A 151 -16.56 -3.91 12.52
C PHE A 151 -17.68 -3.80 13.56
N VAL A 152 -18.88 -3.40 13.13
CA VAL A 152 -20.04 -3.28 14.02
C VAL A 152 -20.40 -4.63 14.65
N ASP A 153 -20.39 -5.71 13.86
CA ASP A 153 -20.67 -7.06 14.34
C ASP A 153 -19.60 -7.51 15.36
N ALA A 154 -18.32 -7.26 15.07
CA ALA A 154 -17.25 -7.54 16.03
C ALA A 154 -17.45 -6.81 17.38
N VAL A 155 -17.90 -5.56 17.36
CA VAL A 155 -18.20 -4.81 18.58
C VAL A 155 -19.42 -5.38 19.32
N LYS A 156 -20.50 -5.73 18.59
CA LYS A 156 -21.73 -6.29 19.19
C LYS A 156 -21.51 -7.66 19.83
N ASP A 157 -20.73 -8.50 19.14
CA ASP A 157 -20.57 -9.91 19.53
C ASP A 157 -19.33 -10.13 20.43
N GLY A 158 -18.59 -9.06 20.75
CA GLY A 158 -17.34 -9.14 21.52
C GLY A 158 -16.23 -9.88 20.78
N GLY A 159 -16.33 -9.93 19.43
CA GLY A 159 -15.39 -10.61 18.55
C GLY A 159 -14.21 -9.74 18.12
N LYS A 160 -13.45 -10.26 17.17
CA LYS A 160 -12.34 -9.53 16.54
C LYS A 160 -12.76 -8.98 15.18
N PRO A 161 -12.38 -7.75 14.81
CA PRO A 161 -12.61 -7.24 13.49
C PRO A 161 -11.81 -8.03 12.45
N THR A 162 -12.26 -8.01 11.19
CA THR A 162 -11.56 -8.67 10.06
C THR A 162 -10.12 -8.19 9.90
N VAL A 163 -9.88 -6.89 10.14
CA VAL A 163 -8.53 -6.31 10.20
C VAL A 163 -8.26 -5.88 11.65
N PRO A 164 -7.51 -6.66 12.42
CA PRO A 164 -7.20 -6.32 13.82
C PRO A 164 -6.21 -5.17 13.90
N SER A 165 -6.23 -4.42 15.01
CA SER A 165 -5.35 -3.27 15.26
C SER A 165 -3.86 -3.60 15.11
N SER A 166 -3.46 -4.81 15.46
CA SER A 166 -2.07 -5.28 15.31
C SER A 166 -1.60 -5.26 13.85
N GLN A 167 -2.46 -5.60 12.89
CA GLN A 167 -2.13 -5.53 11.46
C GLN A 167 -2.05 -4.06 10.99
N ALA A 168 -2.97 -3.22 11.44
CA ALA A 168 -2.92 -1.79 11.15
C ALA A 168 -1.65 -1.12 11.70
N LEU A 169 -1.17 -1.55 12.88
CA LEU A 169 0.08 -1.05 13.46
C LEU A 169 1.31 -1.48 12.66
N ILE A 170 1.35 -2.69 12.13
CA ILE A 170 2.43 -3.13 11.23
C ILE A 170 2.47 -2.26 9.97
N ASN A 171 1.31 -2.02 9.37
CA ASN A 171 1.18 -1.14 8.20
C ASN A 171 1.70 0.27 8.53
N GLN A 172 1.22 0.87 9.61
CA GLN A 172 1.63 2.21 10.04
C GLN A 172 3.12 2.29 10.37
N ALA A 173 3.69 1.28 11.03
CA ALA A 173 5.10 1.25 11.37
C ALA A 173 6.02 1.24 10.12
N ILE A 174 5.60 0.56 9.05
CA ILE A 174 6.30 0.60 7.77
C ILE A 174 6.21 1.99 7.13
N ILE A 175 5.03 2.59 7.12
CA ILE A 175 4.81 3.95 6.60
C ILE A 175 5.71 4.96 7.32
N ASP A 176 5.68 4.95 8.65
CA ASP A 176 6.51 5.83 9.49
C ASP A 176 8.00 5.58 9.27
N GLY A 177 8.39 4.32 9.13
CA GLY A 177 9.75 3.92 8.82
C GLY A 177 10.25 4.48 7.48
N ILE A 178 9.43 4.42 6.42
CA ILE A 178 9.75 5.00 5.11
C ILE A 178 9.94 6.52 5.22
N VAL A 179 9.04 7.21 5.89
CA VAL A 179 9.11 8.66 6.08
C VAL A 179 10.34 9.05 6.89
N LYS A 180 10.62 8.32 7.98
CA LYS A 180 11.81 8.53 8.82
C LYS A 180 13.11 8.30 8.03
N SER A 181 13.16 7.20 7.27
CA SER A 181 14.31 6.90 6.41
C SER A 181 14.57 7.99 5.38
N ALA A 182 13.53 8.45 4.70
CA ALA A 182 13.62 9.54 3.72
C ALA A 182 14.15 10.84 4.35
N ALA A 183 13.73 11.16 5.58
CA ALA A 183 14.15 12.36 6.29
C ALA A 183 15.61 12.32 6.74
N VAL A 184 16.11 11.14 7.16
CA VAL A 184 17.47 11.01 7.71
C VAL A 184 18.49 10.48 6.71
N GLY A 185 18.06 9.99 5.54
CA GLY A 185 18.92 9.42 4.49
C GLY A 185 19.65 8.13 4.91
N LYS A 186 19.04 7.34 5.81
CA LYS A 186 19.61 6.09 6.35
C LYS A 186 18.54 5.01 6.44
N GLU A 187 18.96 3.77 6.64
CA GLU A 187 18.11 2.61 6.90
C GLU A 187 17.86 2.45 8.42
N PRO A 188 16.75 2.96 8.97
CA PRO A 188 16.39 2.76 10.38
C PRO A 188 15.78 1.37 10.61
N THR A 189 15.87 0.90 11.85
CA THR A 189 15.02 -0.18 12.34
C THR A 189 13.58 0.29 12.47
N ILE A 190 12.65 -0.64 12.26
CA ILE A 190 11.21 -0.41 12.45
C ILE A 190 10.79 -1.01 13.78
N GLU A 191 10.19 -0.20 14.63
CA GLU A 191 9.58 -0.62 15.88
C GLU A 191 8.06 -0.69 15.69
N VAL A 192 7.49 -1.86 15.95
CA VAL A 192 6.03 -2.06 15.97
C VAL A 192 5.60 -2.02 17.43
N PRO A 193 4.70 -1.09 17.81
CA PRO A 193 4.17 -1.05 19.16
C PRO A 193 3.47 -2.37 19.55
N GLU A 194 3.65 -2.79 20.78
CA GLU A 194 2.88 -3.91 21.35
C GLU A 194 1.44 -3.45 21.67
N VAL A 195 0.44 -4.32 21.41
CA VAL A 195 -0.99 -4.08 21.65
C VAL A 195 -1.52 -5.11 22.65
#